data_359ea540008bebab321b8d02ef12a3d4
#
_entry.id   359ea540008bebab321b8d02ef12a3d4
#
_cell.length_a   1.000
_cell.length_b   1.000
_cell.length_c   1.000
_cell.angle_alpha   90.00
_cell.angle_beta   90.00
_cell.angle_gamma   90.00
#
_symmetry.space_group_name_H-M   'P 1'
#
loop_
_entity.id
_entity.type
_entity.pdbx_description
1 polymer ?
#
loop_
_entity_poly.entity_id
_entity_poly.type
_entity_poly.pdbx_seq_one_letter_code
_entity_poly.pdbx_strand_id
1 'polypeptide(L)'
;MDGTILVADDDRTIRTVLTQALTRAGCKVHATSSLMTLMRWVEEGKGDLVISDVIMPDGNGLEALPRIAQLRPGLPVIVISAQNTIMTAIQAAEAEAFDYLPKPFDLPDLMKRSARALDLKRHAPKPSMTPREMGDDLPLVGRTPSMQALYRLVARVMNADLPVLISGESGTGKSLIARAVHDFSDRRSQPFVTAQATDLAGVDGIATLLARAKGGSLVLDEVSDFDEDAQARLVRMLDVMGDHAPRIMATSQADLGQKMEAGVFRKDLFYRLGGVTLQVPPLRERVEDIPLLAEHFLARGERDMGLQRRLSPEAMAIVRAYPWPGNVRQLENLLKRLLVTATEPEISKTEIEQALGATQPVQISRAGGMDGEKLSASVARHLQRYFDLHGGQLPPAGVYDRILREMEIPLIEIALDATGGNQAKCADLLGINRNTLRKKITDLDIRVTRRRKLM
;
A
#
# COMPACT_ATOMS: atom_id res chain seq x y z
N MET A 1 8.97 -36.99 -1.15
CA MET A 1 7.50 -36.89 -1.13
C MET A 1 6.93 -38.15 -1.70
N ASP A 2 5.82 -38.64 -1.17
CA ASP A 2 5.18 -39.85 -1.69
C ASP A 2 3.68 -39.54 -1.86
N GLY A 3 3.13 -39.82 -3.05
CA GLY A 3 1.73 -39.56 -3.40
C GLY A 3 1.53 -39.34 -4.89
N THR A 4 0.25 -39.35 -5.30
CA THR A 4 -0.16 -39.10 -6.68
C THR A 4 -0.65 -37.65 -6.80
N ILE A 5 -0.05 -36.87 -7.71
CA ILE A 5 -0.40 -35.47 -7.93
C ILE A 5 -1.05 -35.32 -9.30
N LEU A 6 -2.20 -34.66 -9.31
CA LEU A 6 -2.90 -34.27 -10.54
C LEU A 6 -2.53 -32.84 -10.89
N VAL A 7 -2.02 -32.61 -12.10
CA VAL A 7 -1.61 -31.30 -12.61
C VAL A 7 -2.49 -30.92 -13.78
N ALA A 8 -3.16 -29.78 -13.70
CA ALA A 8 -3.95 -29.20 -14.79
C ALA A 8 -3.45 -27.77 -15.06
N ASP A 9 -2.93 -27.53 -16.26
CA ASP A 9 -2.43 -26.23 -16.72
C ASP A 9 -2.47 -26.23 -18.24
N ASP A 10 -2.84 -25.14 -18.88
CA ASP A 10 -2.90 -25.04 -20.35
C ASP A 10 -1.52 -24.87 -20.99
N ASP A 11 -0.54 -24.31 -20.24
CA ASP A 11 0.83 -24.14 -20.71
C ASP A 11 1.61 -25.46 -20.65
N ARG A 12 2.02 -25.94 -21.83
CA ARG A 12 2.82 -27.16 -21.99
C ARG A 12 4.15 -27.08 -21.25
N THR A 13 4.78 -25.91 -21.22
CA THR A 13 6.10 -25.71 -20.58
C THR A 13 5.95 -25.89 -19.07
N ILE A 14 4.96 -25.26 -18.48
CA ILE A 14 4.67 -25.37 -17.04
C ILE A 14 4.35 -26.81 -16.67
N ARG A 15 3.46 -27.47 -17.41
CA ARG A 15 3.15 -28.89 -17.18
C ARG A 15 4.41 -29.80 -17.21
N THR A 16 5.29 -29.55 -18.18
CA THR A 16 6.53 -30.34 -18.30
C THR A 16 7.47 -30.11 -17.10
N VAL A 17 7.69 -28.85 -16.73
CA VAL A 17 8.52 -28.47 -15.58
C VAL A 17 7.97 -29.05 -14.29
N LEU A 18 6.67 -28.92 -14.03
CA LEU A 18 6.02 -29.45 -12.84
C LEU A 18 6.10 -30.98 -12.78
N THR A 19 5.80 -31.65 -13.89
CA THR A 19 5.88 -33.12 -13.98
C THR A 19 7.29 -33.62 -13.65
N GLN A 20 8.32 -33.01 -14.25
CA GLN A 20 9.69 -33.40 -13.99
C GLN A 20 10.12 -33.17 -12.54
N ALA A 21 9.77 -32.02 -11.97
CA ALA A 21 10.17 -31.67 -10.61
C ALA A 21 9.49 -32.58 -9.57
N LEU A 22 8.19 -32.78 -9.69
CA LEU A 22 7.41 -33.59 -8.77
C LEU A 22 7.76 -35.08 -8.89
N THR A 23 8.04 -35.58 -10.11
CA THR A 23 8.50 -36.97 -10.31
C THR A 23 9.89 -37.19 -9.71
N ARG A 24 10.82 -36.22 -9.87
CA ARG A 24 12.16 -36.29 -9.20
C ARG A 24 12.04 -36.31 -7.68
N ALA A 25 11.00 -35.70 -7.13
CA ALA A 25 10.72 -35.72 -5.69
C ALA A 25 10.04 -37.00 -5.19
N GLY A 26 9.79 -37.97 -6.08
CA GLY A 26 9.22 -39.28 -5.73
C GLY A 26 7.69 -39.40 -5.88
N CYS A 27 7.02 -38.39 -6.46
CA CYS A 27 5.57 -38.41 -6.68
C CYS A 27 5.20 -39.04 -8.03
N LYS A 28 4.02 -39.68 -8.09
CA LYS A 28 3.38 -40.01 -9.36
C LYS A 28 2.59 -38.80 -9.86
N VAL A 29 2.80 -38.44 -11.13
CA VAL A 29 2.17 -37.22 -11.68
C VAL A 29 1.30 -37.56 -12.88
N HIS A 30 0.05 -37.15 -12.83
CA HIS A 30 -0.86 -37.12 -13.99
C HIS A 30 -1.05 -35.68 -14.41
N ALA A 31 -0.69 -35.34 -15.65
CA ALA A 31 -0.76 -33.95 -16.16
C ALA A 31 -1.74 -33.86 -17.34
N THR A 32 -2.57 -32.82 -17.35
CA THR A 32 -3.56 -32.54 -18.41
C THR A 32 -3.63 -31.06 -18.74
N SER A 33 -4.12 -30.73 -19.92
CA SER A 33 -4.50 -29.36 -20.32
C SER A 33 -6.01 -29.13 -20.29
N SER A 34 -6.79 -30.06 -19.76
CA SER A 34 -8.25 -30.01 -19.75
C SER A 34 -8.80 -30.17 -18.34
N LEU A 35 -9.65 -29.25 -17.96
CA LEU A 35 -10.36 -29.28 -16.68
C LEU A 35 -11.32 -30.46 -16.59
N MET A 36 -11.99 -30.80 -17.70
CA MET A 36 -12.85 -31.99 -17.77
C MET A 36 -12.10 -33.29 -17.48
N THR A 37 -10.87 -33.41 -18.00
CA THR A 37 -10.03 -34.60 -17.72
C THR A 37 -9.59 -34.61 -16.25
N LEU A 38 -9.24 -33.48 -15.67
CA LEU A 38 -8.94 -33.37 -14.24
C LEU A 38 -10.15 -33.83 -13.41
N MET A 39 -11.33 -33.30 -13.68
CA MET A 39 -12.57 -33.65 -12.95
C MET A 39 -12.86 -35.13 -13.01
N ARG A 40 -12.72 -35.75 -14.18
CA ARG A 40 -12.87 -37.19 -14.33
C ARG A 40 -11.89 -37.97 -13.43
N TRP A 41 -10.62 -37.59 -13.37
CA TRP A 41 -9.64 -38.24 -12.48
C TRP A 41 -9.98 -38.05 -10.99
N VAL A 42 -10.55 -36.90 -10.62
CA VAL A 42 -11.04 -36.67 -9.25
C VAL A 42 -12.23 -37.57 -8.94
N GLU A 43 -13.21 -37.72 -9.87
CA GLU A 43 -14.36 -38.60 -9.77
C GLU A 43 -13.96 -40.10 -9.68
N GLU A 44 -12.92 -40.50 -10.41
CA GLU A 44 -12.33 -41.83 -10.35
C GLU A 44 -11.53 -42.09 -9.05
N GLY A 45 -11.45 -41.13 -8.16
CA GLY A 45 -10.73 -41.26 -6.89
C GLY A 45 -9.20 -41.12 -6.99
N LYS A 46 -8.68 -40.72 -8.15
CA LYS A 46 -7.24 -40.53 -8.36
C LYS A 46 -6.70 -39.25 -7.68
N GLY A 47 -5.42 -39.27 -7.35
CA GLY A 47 -4.72 -38.13 -6.81
C GLY A 47 -4.83 -37.98 -5.29
N ASP A 48 -3.74 -37.50 -4.71
CA ASP A 48 -3.58 -37.13 -3.29
C ASP A 48 -3.43 -35.63 -3.12
N LEU A 49 -3.14 -34.93 -4.21
CA LEU A 49 -3.04 -33.48 -4.34
C LEU A 49 -3.45 -33.08 -5.75
N VAL A 50 -4.15 -31.97 -5.89
CA VAL A 50 -4.44 -31.32 -7.17
C VAL A 50 -3.64 -30.02 -7.25
N ILE A 51 -3.04 -29.77 -8.40
CA ILE A 51 -2.43 -28.49 -8.78
C ILE A 51 -3.14 -28.05 -10.06
N SER A 52 -3.89 -26.95 -10.01
CA SER A 52 -4.71 -26.49 -11.15
C SER A 52 -4.47 -25.02 -11.47
N ASP A 53 -4.35 -24.71 -12.75
CA ASP A 53 -4.47 -23.32 -13.22
C ASP A 53 -5.91 -22.84 -13.06
N VAL A 54 -6.07 -21.54 -12.87
CA VAL A 54 -7.36 -20.84 -12.82
C VAL A 54 -7.98 -20.77 -14.20
N ILE A 55 -7.21 -20.38 -15.22
CA ILE A 55 -7.70 -20.19 -16.58
C ILE A 55 -7.32 -21.40 -17.42
N MET A 56 -8.33 -22.16 -17.80
CA MET A 56 -8.19 -23.32 -18.67
C MET A 56 -9.05 -23.12 -19.93
N PRO A 57 -8.69 -23.69 -21.09
CA PRO A 57 -9.47 -23.55 -22.33
C PRO A 57 -10.90 -24.03 -22.23
N ASP A 58 -11.16 -24.97 -21.33
CA ASP A 58 -12.44 -25.64 -21.13
C ASP A 58 -13.14 -25.28 -19.81
N GLY A 59 -12.66 -24.21 -19.11
CA GLY A 59 -13.34 -23.73 -17.92
C GLY A 59 -12.42 -22.99 -16.93
N ASN A 60 -13.01 -22.61 -15.79
CA ASN A 60 -12.32 -21.91 -14.71
C ASN A 60 -11.98 -22.87 -13.58
N GLY A 61 -10.69 -23.01 -13.25
CA GLY A 61 -10.21 -23.90 -12.19
C GLY A 61 -10.74 -23.54 -10.80
N LEU A 62 -11.05 -22.26 -10.52
CA LEU A 62 -11.65 -21.85 -9.25
C LEU A 62 -13.11 -22.32 -9.12
N GLU A 63 -13.87 -22.27 -10.21
CA GLU A 63 -15.26 -22.76 -10.22
C GLU A 63 -15.35 -24.28 -10.05
N ALA A 64 -14.29 -25.00 -10.37
CA ALA A 64 -14.21 -26.44 -10.15
C ALA A 64 -13.92 -26.82 -8.69
N LEU A 65 -13.36 -25.95 -7.87
CA LEU A 65 -12.99 -26.26 -6.49
C LEU A 65 -14.15 -26.72 -5.61
N PRO A 66 -15.34 -26.06 -5.58
CA PRO A 66 -16.47 -26.52 -4.79
C PRO A 66 -16.93 -27.93 -5.21
N ARG A 67 -16.87 -28.23 -6.50
CA ARG A 67 -17.23 -29.56 -7.03
C ARG A 67 -16.17 -30.60 -6.63
N ILE A 68 -14.88 -30.26 -6.66
CA ILE A 68 -13.81 -31.15 -6.17
C ILE A 68 -14.00 -31.41 -4.67
N ALA A 69 -14.30 -30.39 -3.86
CA ALA A 69 -14.55 -30.53 -2.44
C ALA A 69 -15.79 -31.40 -2.12
N GLN A 70 -16.84 -31.30 -2.93
CA GLN A 70 -18.03 -32.19 -2.82
C GLN A 70 -17.71 -33.64 -3.17
N LEU A 71 -17.00 -33.89 -4.28
CA LEU A 71 -16.68 -35.24 -4.76
C LEU A 71 -15.62 -35.91 -3.86
N ARG A 72 -14.64 -35.15 -3.42
CA ARG A 72 -13.53 -35.66 -2.60
C ARG A 72 -13.21 -34.73 -1.43
N PRO A 73 -14.04 -34.77 -0.38
CA PRO A 73 -13.78 -33.96 0.82
C PRO A 73 -12.41 -34.25 1.41
N GLY A 74 -11.61 -33.15 1.60
CA GLY A 74 -10.26 -33.26 2.14
C GLY A 74 -9.15 -33.53 1.10
N LEU A 75 -9.46 -33.55 -0.20
CA LEU A 75 -8.44 -33.54 -1.25
C LEU A 75 -7.83 -32.12 -1.33
N PRO A 76 -6.54 -31.91 -1.00
CA PRO A 76 -5.95 -30.61 -1.09
C PRO A 76 -5.82 -30.15 -2.55
N VAL A 77 -6.13 -28.88 -2.81
CA VAL A 77 -5.97 -28.26 -4.12
C VAL A 77 -5.10 -27.02 -4.01
N ILE A 78 -3.99 -26.99 -4.73
CA ILE A 78 -3.16 -25.79 -4.91
C ILE A 78 -3.58 -25.16 -6.23
N VAL A 79 -4.01 -23.90 -6.18
CA VAL A 79 -4.40 -23.14 -7.35
C VAL A 79 -3.21 -22.32 -7.84
N ILE A 80 -2.92 -22.38 -9.15
CA ILE A 80 -1.90 -21.54 -9.80
C ILE A 80 -2.63 -20.54 -10.70
N SER A 81 -2.19 -19.29 -10.76
CA SER A 81 -2.84 -18.28 -11.59
C SER A 81 -1.86 -17.25 -12.16
N ALA A 82 -2.07 -16.90 -13.43
CA ALA A 82 -1.45 -15.74 -14.06
C ALA A 82 -2.13 -14.43 -13.63
N GLN A 83 -3.40 -14.50 -13.23
CA GLN A 83 -4.13 -13.35 -12.68
C GLN A 83 -3.77 -13.15 -11.20
N ASN A 84 -2.91 -12.18 -10.93
CA ASN A 84 -2.40 -11.88 -9.60
C ASN A 84 -3.22 -10.77 -8.92
N THR A 85 -4.52 -10.98 -8.82
CA THR A 85 -5.40 -10.10 -8.06
C THR A 85 -5.70 -10.70 -6.69
N ILE A 86 -5.96 -9.87 -5.70
CA ILE A 86 -6.46 -10.33 -4.40
C ILE A 86 -7.75 -11.14 -4.57
N MET A 87 -8.55 -10.81 -5.60
CA MET A 87 -9.75 -11.54 -5.98
C MET A 87 -9.47 -13.03 -6.18
N THR A 88 -8.49 -13.35 -7.01
CA THR A 88 -8.15 -14.73 -7.31
C THR A 88 -7.65 -15.48 -6.06
N ALA A 89 -6.88 -14.80 -5.20
CA ALA A 89 -6.42 -15.40 -3.94
C ALA A 89 -7.57 -15.58 -2.93
N ILE A 90 -8.50 -14.63 -2.85
CA ILE A 90 -9.68 -14.71 -1.99
C ILE A 90 -10.66 -15.78 -2.52
N GLN A 91 -10.96 -15.78 -3.81
CA GLN A 91 -11.80 -16.81 -4.42
C GLN A 91 -11.23 -18.23 -4.23
N ALA A 92 -9.91 -18.37 -4.33
CA ALA A 92 -9.25 -19.63 -4.02
C ALA A 92 -9.42 -20.02 -2.54
N ALA A 93 -9.33 -19.05 -1.62
CA ALA A 93 -9.53 -19.28 -0.18
C ALA A 93 -11.01 -19.58 0.16
N GLU A 94 -11.96 -18.86 -0.43
CA GLU A 94 -13.41 -19.09 -0.27
C GLU A 94 -13.84 -20.45 -0.85
N ALA A 95 -13.22 -20.86 -1.94
CA ALA A 95 -13.44 -22.17 -2.56
C ALA A 95 -12.68 -23.32 -1.85
N GLU A 96 -12.18 -23.08 -0.64
CA GLU A 96 -11.44 -24.04 0.19
C GLU A 96 -10.17 -24.61 -0.49
N ALA A 97 -9.52 -23.85 -1.37
CA ALA A 97 -8.22 -24.21 -1.87
C ALA A 97 -7.21 -24.35 -0.71
N PHE A 98 -6.38 -25.38 -0.77
CA PHE A 98 -5.32 -25.59 0.23
C PHE A 98 -4.29 -24.46 0.20
N ASP A 99 -3.89 -23.99 -0.98
CA ASP A 99 -3.01 -22.86 -1.18
C ASP A 99 -3.21 -22.23 -2.56
N TYR A 100 -2.69 -21.00 -2.72
CA TYR A 100 -2.71 -20.24 -3.95
C TYR A 100 -1.29 -19.81 -4.33
N LEU A 101 -0.90 -19.96 -5.60
CA LEU A 101 0.43 -19.65 -6.10
C LEU A 101 0.36 -18.82 -7.38
N PRO A 102 0.81 -17.54 -7.37
CA PRO A 102 0.81 -16.72 -8.58
C PRO A 102 1.91 -17.12 -9.57
N LYS A 103 1.64 -17.01 -10.86
CA LYS A 103 2.63 -17.12 -11.94
C LYS A 103 3.29 -15.74 -12.18
N PRO A 104 4.63 -15.66 -12.37
CA PRO A 104 5.62 -16.72 -12.26
C PRO A 104 5.88 -17.12 -10.80
N PHE A 105 6.14 -18.38 -10.55
CA PHE A 105 6.40 -18.92 -9.21
C PHE A 105 7.76 -19.64 -9.14
N ASP A 106 8.31 -19.68 -7.93
CA ASP A 106 9.51 -20.43 -7.65
C ASP A 106 9.19 -21.92 -7.46
N LEU A 107 9.89 -22.78 -8.20
CA LEU A 107 9.71 -24.21 -8.11
C LEU A 107 9.98 -24.78 -6.69
N PRO A 108 11.00 -24.35 -5.95
CA PRO A 108 11.20 -24.72 -4.54
C PRO A 108 10.02 -24.39 -3.64
N ASP A 109 9.36 -23.25 -3.82
CA ASP A 109 8.19 -22.84 -3.03
C ASP A 109 6.99 -23.75 -3.31
N LEU A 110 6.72 -24.05 -4.58
CA LEU A 110 5.68 -25.02 -4.95
C LEU A 110 5.95 -26.40 -4.35
N MET A 111 7.21 -26.87 -4.41
CA MET A 111 7.60 -28.17 -3.85
C MET A 111 7.36 -28.24 -2.34
N LYS A 112 7.71 -27.18 -1.61
CA LYS A 112 7.46 -27.07 -0.16
C LYS A 112 5.97 -27.10 0.18
N ARG A 113 5.15 -26.40 -0.58
CA ARG A 113 3.68 -26.38 -0.40
C ARG A 113 3.04 -27.72 -0.74
N SER A 114 3.49 -28.35 -1.81
CA SER A 114 3.04 -29.69 -2.21
C SER A 114 3.36 -30.75 -1.15
N ALA A 115 4.57 -30.69 -0.57
CA ALA A 115 4.94 -31.56 0.54
C ALA A 115 4.02 -31.37 1.75
N ARG A 116 3.77 -30.14 2.14
CA ARG A 116 2.85 -29.79 3.25
C ARG A 116 1.42 -30.25 2.99
N ALA A 117 0.94 -30.13 1.75
CA ALA A 117 -0.39 -30.58 1.36
C ALA A 117 -0.57 -32.09 1.48
N LEU A 118 0.45 -32.86 1.05
CA LEU A 118 0.45 -34.33 1.15
C LEU A 118 0.56 -34.82 2.62
N ASP A 119 1.30 -34.12 3.46
CA ASP A 119 1.47 -34.47 4.89
C ASP A 119 0.19 -34.22 5.70
N LEU A 120 -0.57 -33.14 5.39
CA LEU A 120 -1.81 -32.81 6.08
C LEU A 120 -2.95 -33.79 5.80
N LYS A 121 -2.97 -34.45 4.65
CA LYS A 121 -3.95 -35.50 4.34
C LYS A 121 -3.89 -36.68 5.32
N ARG A 122 -2.77 -36.85 5.99
CA ARG A 122 -2.60 -37.90 7.01
C ARG A 122 -3.25 -37.57 8.36
N HIS A 123 -3.72 -36.34 8.59
CA HIS A 123 -4.13 -35.84 9.92
C HIS A 123 -5.40 -34.94 9.94
N ALA A 124 -6.36 -35.04 9.02
CA ALA A 124 -7.46 -34.08 8.93
C ALA A 124 -8.73 -34.37 9.75
N PRO A 125 -9.48 -33.32 10.18
CA PRO A 125 -10.93 -33.27 9.99
C PRO A 125 -11.44 -31.95 9.36
N LYS A 126 -12.68 -32.06 8.77
CA LYS A 126 -13.40 -31.08 7.93
C LYS A 126 -14.07 -29.94 8.73
N PRO A 127 -14.48 -28.83 8.15
CA PRO A 127 -15.72 -28.64 7.38
C PRO A 127 -15.93 -27.39 6.46
N SER A 128 -17.07 -27.23 5.95
CA SER A 128 -17.87 -26.67 4.89
C SER A 128 -18.21 -25.17 4.90
N MET A 129 -18.44 -24.55 3.71
CA MET A 129 -19.67 -23.88 3.25
C MET A 129 -19.50 -23.00 1.97
N THR A 130 -20.58 -22.74 1.24
CA THR A 130 -20.76 -22.43 -0.18
C THR A 130 -20.63 -20.97 -0.62
N PRO A 131 -20.38 -20.68 -1.95
CA PRO A 131 -20.05 -19.35 -2.47
C PRO A 131 -21.21 -18.64 -3.21
N ARG A 132 -21.06 -17.32 -3.38
CA ARG A 132 -21.87 -16.51 -4.30
C ARG A 132 -21.03 -15.40 -4.96
N GLU A 133 -21.36 -15.11 -6.20
CA GLU A 133 -20.70 -14.25 -7.17
C GLU A 133 -20.55 -12.77 -6.74
N MET A 134 -19.41 -12.15 -7.04
CA MET A 134 -19.22 -10.70 -6.90
C MET A 134 -18.23 -10.09 -7.91
N GLY A 135 -18.50 -8.84 -8.22
CA GLY A 135 -18.04 -8.03 -9.31
C GLY A 135 -16.57 -7.53 -9.31
N ASP A 136 -16.23 -7.03 -10.44
CA ASP A 136 -14.92 -6.90 -11.10
C ASP A 136 -14.04 -5.70 -10.69
N ASP A 137 -14.19 -5.02 -9.55
CA ASP A 137 -13.62 -3.66 -9.39
C ASP A 137 -12.85 -3.36 -8.10
N LEU A 138 -11.96 -4.25 -7.63
CA LEU A 138 -11.02 -3.88 -6.57
C LEU A 138 -9.57 -3.96 -7.04
N PRO A 139 -8.87 -2.81 -7.15
CA PRO A 139 -7.52 -2.74 -7.72
C PRO A 139 -6.43 -3.03 -6.68
N LEU A 140 -6.47 -4.18 -6.03
CA LEU A 140 -5.36 -4.64 -5.21
C LEU A 140 -4.43 -5.50 -6.08
N VAL A 141 -3.42 -4.85 -6.64
CA VAL A 141 -2.49 -5.44 -7.59
C VAL A 141 -1.14 -5.63 -6.90
N GLY A 142 -0.60 -6.85 -6.92
CA GLY A 142 0.74 -7.14 -6.40
C GLY A 142 1.16 -8.60 -6.56
N ARG A 143 2.40 -8.81 -7.01
CA ARG A 143 3.02 -10.14 -7.25
C ARG A 143 4.10 -10.48 -6.23
N THR A 144 4.64 -9.48 -5.57
CA THR A 144 5.76 -9.67 -4.64
C THR A 144 5.37 -10.61 -3.50
N PRO A 145 6.31 -11.39 -2.97
CA PRO A 145 6.07 -12.32 -1.87
C PRO A 145 5.45 -11.65 -0.64
N SER A 146 5.82 -10.39 -0.37
CA SER A 146 5.27 -9.59 0.73
C SER A 146 3.79 -9.27 0.53
N MET A 147 3.37 -8.86 -0.68
CA MET A 147 1.96 -8.63 -1.01
C MET A 147 1.15 -9.93 -0.99
N GLN A 148 1.72 -11.03 -1.48
CA GLN A 148 1.07 -12.34 -1.43
C GLN A 148 0.88 -12.85 0.01
N ALA A 149 1.85 -12.59 0.89
CA ALA A 149 1.70 -12.91 2.32
C ALA A 149 0.59 -12.06 2.96
N LEU A 150 0.52 -10.77 2.62
CA LEU A 150 -0.55 -9.87 3.06
C LEU A 150 -1.92 -10.35 2.57
N TYR A 151 -2.08 -10.73 1.29
CA TYR A 151 -3.35 -11.21 0.75
C TYR A 151 -3.83 -12.50 1.42
N ARG A 152 -2.92 -13.45 1.67
CA ARG A 152 -3.27 -14.65 2.45
C ARG A 152 -3.72 -14.33 3.87
N LEU A 153 -3.11 -13.35 4.50
CA LEU A 153 -3.52 -12.92 5.84
C LEU A 153 -4.88 -12.23 5.80
N VAL A 154 -5.12 -11.35 4.81
CA VAL A 154 -6.45 -10.74 4.55
C VAL A 154 -7.51 -11.83 4.40
N ALA A 155 -7.28 -12.83 3.56
CA ALA A 155 -8.21 -13.94 3.34
C ALA A 155 -8.54 -14.73 4.62
N ARG A 156 -7.55 -14.91 5.52
CA ARG A 156 -7.76 -15.60 6.80
C ARG A 156 -8.57 -14.80 7.80
N VAL A 157 -8.41 -13.47 7.76
CA VAL A 157 -9.04 -12.60 8.76
C VAL A 157 -10.38 -12.02 8.32
N MET A 158 -10.75 -12.14 7.03
CA MET A 158 -11.95 -11.46 6.52
C MET A 158 -13.24 -11.85 7.26
N ASN A 159 -13.36 -13.11 7.71
CA ASN A 159 -14.52 -13.58 8.50
C ASN A 159 -14.22 -13.78 9.99
N ALA A 160 -13.01 -13.42 10.45
CA ALA A 160 -12.71 -13.46 11.88
C ALA A 160 -13.33 -12.25 12.60
N ASP A 161 -13.96 -12.49 13.74
CA ASP A 161 -14.58 -11.44 14.56
C ASP A 161 -13.55 -10.77 15.50
N LEU A 162 -12.44 -10.32 14.89
CA LEU A 162 -11.34 -9.65 15.57
C LEU A 162 -11.12 -8.26 14.98
N PRO A 163 -10.72 -7.27 15.80
CA PRO A 163 -10.26 -5.99 15.31
C PRO A 163 -9.05 -6.15 14.39
N VAL A 164 -8.99 -5.36 13.33
CA VAL A 164 -7.90 -5.40 12.34
C VAL A 164 -7.20 -4.06 12.27
N LEU A 165 -5.91 -4.05 12.61
CA LEU A 165 -5.04 -2.89 12.46
C LEU A 165 -4.29 -3.00 11.13
N ILE A 166 -4.46 -2.02 10.24
CA ILE A 166 -3.79 -1.95 8.95
C ILE A 166 -2.73 -0.85 9.02
N SER A 167 -1.47 -1.25 9.06
CA SER A 167 -0.35 -0.33 9.20
C SER A 167 0.47 -0.25 7.92
N GLY A 168 1.08 0.90 7.68
CA GLY A 168 1.93 1.18 6.52
C GLY A 168 1.96 2.65 6.15
N GLU A 169 2.94 3.05 5.38
CA GLU A 169 3.14 4.44 4.97
C GLU A 169 1.93 5.04 4.25
N SER A 170 1.88 6.37 4.19
CA SER A 170 0.85 7.07 3.42
C SER A 170 0.88 6.67 1.95
N GLY A 171 -0.29 6.43 1.36
CA GLY A 171 -0.41 6.08 -0.06
C GLY A 171 -0.06 4.63 -0.42
N THR A 172 0.17 3.73 0.54
CA THR A 172 0.43 2.30 0.29
C THR A 172 -0.79 1.49 -0.11
N GLY A 173 -2.01 1.99 0.18
CA GLY A 173 -3.27 1.32 -0.12
C GLY A 173 -4.02 0.77 1.11
N LYS A 174 -3.73 1.25 2.33
CA LYS A 174 -4.39 0.79 3.57
C LYS A 174 -5.92 0.80 3.49
N SER A 175 -6.51 1.89 2.98
CA SER A 175 -7.97 2.03 2.86
C SER A 175 -8.56 1.05 1.84
N LEU A 176 -7.81 0.69 0.79
CA LEU A 176 -8.21 -0.36 -0.16
C LEU A 176 -8.19 -1.75 0.48
N ILE A 177 -7.21 -2.03 1.34
CA ILE A 177 -7.17 -3.28 2.12
C ILE A 177 -8.38 -3.35 3.08
N ALA A 178 -8.69 -2.25 3.81
CA ALA A 178 -9.85 -2.20 4.68
C ALA A 178 -11.16 -2.46 3.90
N ARG A 179 -11.28 -1.85 2.73
CA ARG A 179 -12.42 -2.06 1.83
C ARG A 179 -12.51 -3.52 1.36
N ALA A 180 -11.38 -4.11 0.96
CA ALA A 180 -11.33 -5.51 0.56
C ALA A 180 -11.74 -6.46 1.69
N VAL A 181 -11.25 -6.23 2.93
CA VAL A 181 -11.66 -7.03 4.09
C VAL A 181 -13.17 -6.99 4.30
N HIS A 182 -13.83 -5.85 4.05
CA HIS A 182 -15.28 -5.74 4.15
C HIS A 182 -16.00 -6.44 2.98
N ASP A 183 -15.65 -6.07 1.74
CA ASP A 183 -16.36 -6.48 0.53
C ASP A 183 -16.30 -8.01 0.30
N PHE A 184 -15.28 -8.68 0.85
CA PHE A 184 -15.13 -10.14 0.79
C PHE A 184 -15.53 -10.87 2.06
N SER A 185 -16.03 -10.17 3.09
CA SER A 185 -16.52 -10.79 4.32
C SER A 185 -18.02 -11.13 4.23
N ASP A 186 -18.50 -11.88 5.22
CA ASP A 186 -19.92 -12.15 5.41
C ASP A 186 -20.73 -10.86 5.67
N ARG A 187 -20.04 -9.75 6.00
CA ARG A 187 -20.65 -8.43 6.26
C ARG A 187 -20.73 -7.53 5.01
N ARG A 188 -20.39 -8.03 3.83
CA ARG A 188 -20.32 -7.27 2.56
C ARG A 188 -21.61 -6.55 2.16
N SER A 189 -22.77 -7.10 2.54
CA SER A 189 -24.09 -6.49 2.30
C SER A 189 -24.47 -5.45 3.36
N GLN A 190 -23.67 -5.29 4.39
CA GLN A 190 -23.87 -4.39 5.52
C GLN A 190 -23.12 -3.06 5.28
N PRO A 191 -23.40 -2.01 6.09
CA PRO A 191 -22.72 -0.73 5.91
C PRO A 191 -21.20 -0.80 6.12
N PHE A 192 -20.47 -0.08 5.24
CA PHE A 192 -19.06 0.23 5.40
C PHE A 192 -18.91 1.71 5.75
N VAL A 193 -18.48 2.02 6.95
CA VAL A 193 -18.37 3.38 7.47
C VAL A 193 -16.92 3.68 7.80
N THR A 194 -16.42 4.81 7.29
CA THR A 194 -15.10 5.35 7.66
C THR A 194 -15.31 6.51 8.62
N ALA A 195 -14.52 6.56 9.67
CA ALA A 195 -14.56 7.59 10.70
C ALA A 195 -13.17 8.16 10.97
N GLN A 196 -13.11 9.48 11.14
CA GLN A 196 -11.92 10.24 11.56
C GLN A 196 -12.09 10.72 13.01
N ALA A 197 -11.03 11.30 13.60
CA ALA A 197 -11.08 11.84 14.96
C ALA A 197 -12.26 12.84 15.17
N THR A 198 -12.54 13.65 14.15
CA THR A 198 -13.63 14.64 14.16
C THR A 198 -15.03 14.02 14.27
N ASP A 199 -15.22 12.81 13.73
CA ASP A 199 -16.50 12.11 13.75
C ASP A 199 -16.84 11.55 15.14
N LEU A 200 -15.82 11.40 16.00
CA LEU A 200 -15.98 11.03 17.41
C LEU A 200 -16.36 12.22 18.30
N ALA A 201 -16.28 13.43 17.79
CA ALA A 201 -16.56 14.64 18.53
C ALA A 201 -18.09 14.84 18.76
N GLY A 202 -18.43 15.57 19.82
CA GLY A 202 -19.82 15.86 20.16
C GLY A 202 -20.49 14.79 21.04
N VAL A 203 -21.68 15.13 21.53
CA VAL A 203 -22.44 14.30 22.48
C VAL A 203 -22.95 13.00 21.83
N ASP A 204 -23.35 13.10 20.56
CA ASP A 204 -23.97 12.00 19.79
C ASP A 204 -23.05 11.35 18.76
N GLY A 205 -21.79 11.79 18.65
CA GLY A 205 -20.85 11.32 17.61
C GLY A 205 -20.69 9.82 17.59
N ILE A 206 -20.42 9.23 18.76
CA ILE A 206 -20.25 7.77 18.94
C ILE A 206 -21.54 7.01 18.60
N ALA A 207 -22.68 7.47 19.13
CA ALA A 207 -23.97 6.80 18.92
C ALA A 207 -24.37 6.84 17.43
N THR A 208 -24.13 7.95 16.76
CA THR A 208 -24.38 8.12 15.32
C THR A 208 -23.49 7.20 14.50
N LEU A 209 -22.18 7.09 14.81
CA LEU A 209 -21.25 6.19 14.11
C LEU A 209 -21.67 4.72 14.27
N LEU A 210 -21.98 4.29 15.49
CA LEU A 210 -22.41 2.93 15.76
C LEU A 210 -23.74 2.59 15.08
N ALA A 211 -24.68 3.53 15.05
CA ALA A 211 -25.97 3.37 14.35
C ALA A 211 -25.77 3.24 12.82
N ARG A 212 -24.89 4.07 12.24
CA ARG A 212 -24.55 4.01 10.80
C ARG A 212 -23.84 2.72 10.42
N ALA A 213 -22.96 2.22 11.26
CA ALA A 213 -22.12 1.05 11.00
C ALA A 213 -22.72 -0.28 11.49
N LYS A 214 -23.95 -0.26 12.06
CA LYS A 214 -24.59 -1.39 12.70
C LYS A 214 -24.55 -2.67 11.87
N GLY A 215 -23.97 -3.73 12.41
CA GLY A 215 -23.83 -5.03 11.75
C GLY A 215 -22.77 -5.08 10.65
N GLY A 216 -22.25 -3.93 10.23
CA GLY A 216 -21.27 -3.79 9.13
C GLY A 216 -19.83 -3.68 9.61
N SER A 217 -19.08 -2.76 8.98
CA SER A 217 -17.68 -2.49 9.30
C SER A 217 -17.46 -0.99 9.57
N LEU A 218 -16.73 -0.69 10.64
CA LEU A 218 -16.30 0.65 11.01
C LEU A 218 -14.79 0.76 10.88
N VAL A 219 -14.32 1.60 9.97
CA VAL A 219 -12.90 1.88 9.73
C VAL A 219 -12.54 3.19 10.41
N LEU A 220 -11.62 3.13 11.35
CA LEU A 220 -11.02 4.26 12.03
C LEU A 220 -9.80 4.69 11.22
N ASP A 221 -9.89 5.83 10.54
CA ASP A 221 -8.85 6.25 9.59
C ASP A 221 -7.76 7.06 10.28
N GLU A 222 -6.51 6.60 10.12
CA GLU A 222 -5.29 7.19 10.69
C GLU A 222 -5.37 7.43 12.21
N VAL A 223 -5.63 6.35 12.96
CA VAL A 223 -5.75 6.41 14.45
C VAL A 223 -4.49 6.93 15.14
N SER A 224 -3.34 6.87 14.46
CA SER A 224 -2.09 7.47 14.95
C SER A 224 -2.16 9.00 15.14
N ASP A 225 -3.09 9.67 14.49
CA ASP A 225 -3.23 11.13 14.50
C ASP A 225 -4.34 11.59 15.47
N PHE A 226 -4.98 10.64 16.17
CA PHE A 226 -6.00 10.95 17.17
C PHE A 226 -5.36 11.56 18.42
N ASP A 227 -5.89 12.70 18.84
CA ASP A 227 -5.54 13.34 20.10
C ASP A 227 -6.00 12.51 21.32
N GLU A 228 -5.57 12.89 22.51
CA GLU A 228 -5.88 12.17 23.75
C GLU A 228 -7.39 12.07 24.01
N ASP A 229 -8.13 13.12 23.68
CA ASP A 229 -9.59 13.15 23.83
C ASP A 229 -10.29 12.19 22.85
N ALA A 230 -9.87 12.15 21.59
CA ALA A 230 -10.40 11.22 20.59
C ALA A 230 -10.08 9.77 20.96
N GLN A 231 -8.86 9.50 21.44
CA GLN A 231 -8.46 8.18 21.92
C GLN A 231 -9.33 7.75 23.12
N ALA A 232 -9.58 8.64 24.10
CA ALA A 232 -10.43 8.35 25.25
C ALA A 232 -11.89 8.09 24.84
N ARG A 233 -12.41 8.82 23.84
CA ARG A 233 -13.75 8.59 23.28
C ARG A 233 -13.83 7.26 22.56
N LEU A 234 -12.79 6.91 21.80
CA LEU A 234 -12.71 5.64 21.08
C LEU A 234 -12.71 4.45 22.06
N VAL A 235 -11.96 4.53 23.15
CA VAL A 235 -11.99 3.49 24.20
C VAL A 235 -13.43 3.31 24.75
N ARG A 236 -14.09 4.42 25.08
CA ARG A 236 -15.49 4.37 25.55
C ARG A 236 -16.44 3.77 24.50
N MET A 237 -16.25 4.10 23.22
CA MET A 237 -17.03 3.50 22.14
C MET A 237 -16.86 1.98 22.09
N LEU A 238 -15.62 1.49 22.20
CA LEU A 238 -15.32 0.06 22.20
C LEU A 238 -15.90 -0.67 23.43
N ASP A 239 -16.08 0.03 24.57
CA ASP A 239 -16.67 -0.53 25.79
C ASP A 239 -18.20 -0.68 25.74
N VAL A 240 -18.89 0.17 24.97
CA VAL A 240 -20.36 0.18 24.89
C VAL A 240 -20.90 -0.65 23.71
N MET A 241 -20.03 -1.26 22.92
CA MET A 241 -20.44 -2.09 21.79
C MET A 241 -21.12 -3.38 22.26
N GLY A 242 -22.37 -3.61 21.81
CA GLY A 242 -23.18 -4.79 22.13
C GLY A 242 -23.19 -5.84 21.01
N ASP A 243 -24.12 -6.80 21.10
CA ASP A 243 -24.21 -7.99 20.23
C ASP A 243 -24.29 -7.76 18.70
N HIS A 244 -24.62 -6.53 18.27
CA HIS A 244 -24.65 -6.13 16.85
C HIS A 244 -23.57 -5.10 16.53
N ALA A 245 -22.44 -5.19 17.21
CA ALA A 245 -21.32 -4.28 16.98
C ALA A 245 -20.80 -4.38 15.53
N PRO A 246 -20.43 -3.24 14.94
CA PRO A 246 -19.69 -3.27 13.70
C PRO A 246 -18.32 -3.90 13.91
N ARG A 247 -17.78 -4.54 12.89
CA ARG A 247 -16.39 -4.96 12.90
C ARG A 247 -15.49 -3.74 12.89
N ILE A 248 -14.55 -3.68 13.83
CA ILE A 248 -13.61 -2.58 13.94
C ILE A 248 -12.37 -2.86 13.07
N MET A 249 -12.04 -1.91 12.22
CA MET A 249 -10.78 -1.84 11.50
C MET A 249 -10.13 -0.48 11.77
N ALA A 250 -8.82 -0.44 11.89
CA ALA A 250 -8.09 0.81 12.10
C ALA A 250 -6.95 0.92 11.08
N THR A 251 -6.69 2.11 10.55
CA THR A 251 -5.52 2.38 9.73
C THR A 251 -4.52 3.25 10.50
N SER A 252 -3.22 3.03 10.26
CA SER A 252 -2.16 3.84 10.85
C SER A 252 -0.98 3.96 9.90
N GLN A 253 -0.43 5.18 9.76
CA GLN A 253 0.84 5.39 9.05
C GLN A 253 2.05 5.35 9.98
N ALA A 254 1.85 5.59 11.27
CA ALA A 254 2.89 5.52 12.28
C ALA A 254 2.86 4.15 12.99
N ASP A 255 4.01 3.76 13.52
CA ASP A 255 4.11 2.63 14.43
C ASP A 255 3.43 2.96 15.75
N LEU A 256 2.26 2.34 16.00
CA LEU A 256 1.51 2.55 17.23
C LEU A 256 2.23 2.00 18.46
N GLY A 257 3.09 0.99 18.31
CA GLY A 257 3.91 0.46 19.41
C GLY A 257 4.90 1.51 19.91
N GLN A 258 5.62 2.16 18.99
CA GLN A 258 6.54 3.26 19.33
C GLN A 258 5.79 4.46 19.94
N LYS A 259 4.63 4.84 19.38
CA LYS A 259 3.80 5.92 19.97
C LYS A 259 3.28 5.58 21.34
N MET A 260 2.96 4.31 21.62
CA MET A 260 2.56 3.84 22.93
C MET A 260 3.71 3.92 23.95
N GLU A 261 4.91 3.48 23.55
CA GLU A 261 6.12 3.59 24.41
C GLU A 261 6.48 5.05 24.71
N ALA A 262 6.29 5.95 23.73
CA ALA A 262 6.46 7.38 23.92
C ALA A 262 5.35 8.07 24.73
N GLY A 263 4.31 7.33 25.15
CA GLY A 263 3.19 7.87 25.92
C GLY A 263 2.20 8.72 25.11
N VAL A 264 2.33 8.78 23.79
CA VAL A 264 1.45 9.55 22.88
C VAL A 264 0.21 8.77 22.49
N PHE A 265 0.27 7.44 22.50
CA PHE A 265 -0.85 6.57 22.20
C PHE A 265 -1.22 5.72 23.44
N ARG A 266 -2.50 5.64 23.76
CA ARG A 266 -2.98 4.93 24.95
C ARG A 266 -2.75 3.42 24.85
N LYS A 267 -2.22 2.84 25.92
CA LYS A 267 -1.90 1.41 26.00
C LYS A 267 -3.15 0.52 25.92
N ASP A 268 -4.24 0.93 26.58
CA ASP A 268 -5.51 0.20 26.55
C ASP A 268 -6.11 0.15 25.13
N LEU A 269 -6.04 1.25 24.40
CA LEU A 269 -6.49 1.34 23.02
C LEU A 269 -5.64 0.48 22.07
N PHE A 270 -4.31 0.52 22.24
CA PHE A 270 -3.39 -0.28 21.44
C PHE A 270 -3.74 -1.77 21.47
N TYR A 271 -3.94 -2.32 22.66
CA TYR A 271 -4.28 -3.74 22.81
C TYR A 271 -5.68 -4.09 22.29
N ARG A 272 -6.63 -3.16 22.34
CA ARG A 272 -7.99 -3.37 21.82
C ARG A 272 -8.04 -3.36 20.29
N LEU A 273 -7.22 -2.53 19.62
CA LEU A 273 -7.14 -2.44 18.18
C LEU A 273 -6.21 -3.51 17.58
N GLY A 274 -5.27 -4.03 18.35
CA GLY A 274 -4.22 -4.94 17.90
C GLY A 274 -4.63 -6.42 17.80
N GLY A 275 -5.89 -6.75 17.48
CA GLY A 275 -6.33 -8.14 17.34
C GLY A 275 -5.56 -8.87 16.23
N VAL A 276 -5.51 -8.31 15.04
CA VAL A 276 -4.65 -8.76 13.92
C VAL A 276 -4.04 -7.54 13.24
N THR A 277 -2.73 -7.58 13.00
CA THR A 277 -2.03 -6.50 12.27
C THR A 277 -1.72 -6.92 10.85
N LEU A 278 -2.18 -6.11 9.89
CA LEU A 278 -1.89 -6.22 8.47
C LEU A 278 -0.87 -5.15 8.09
N GLN A 279 0.37 -5.57 7.83
CA GLN A 279 1.44 -4.66 7.42
C GLN A 279 1.44 -4.50 5.91
N VAL A 280 1.20 -3.27 5.41
CA VAL A 280 1.21 -2.97 3.97
C VAL A 280 2.61 -2.45 3.60
N PRO A 281 3.37 -3.19 2.76
CA PRO A 281 4.73 -2.80 2.43
C PRO A 281 4.74 -1.51 1.58
N PRO A 282 5.74 -0.63 1.77
CA PRO A 282 5.94 0.54 0.93
C PRO A 282 6.35 0.12 -0.49
N LEU A 283 6.10 0.99 -1.47
CA LEU A 283 6.28 0.66 -2.88
C LEU A 283 7.75 0.33 -3.24
N ARG A 284 8.72 0.95 -2.56
CA ARG A 284 10.16 0.66 -2.70
C ARG A 284 10.57 -0.76 -2.29
N GLU A 285 9.78 -1.44 -1.45
CA GLU A 285 10.00 -2.84 -1.04
C GLU A 285 9.27 -3.84 -1.95
N ARG A 286 8.48 -3.33 -2.91
CA ARG A 286 7.76 -4.13 -3.92
C ARG A 286 7.96 -3.58 -5.33
N VAL A 287 9.20 -3.28 -5.68
CA VAL A 287 9.58 -2.68 -6.98
C VAL A 287 9.09 -3.51 -8.17
N GLU A 288 9.00 -4.83 -8.02
CA GLU A 288 8.49 -5.75 -9.05
C GLU A 288 7.00 -5.58 -9.34
N ASP A 289 6.24 -4.96 -8.42
CA ASP A 289 4.83 -4.65 -8.62
C ASP A 289 4.62 -3.35 -9.42
N ILE A 290 5.64 -2.50 -9.53
CA ILE A 290 5.52 -1.19 -10.19
C ILE A 290 5.06 -1.30 -11.64
N PRO A 291 5.63 -2.17 -12.50
CA PRO A 291 5.16 -2.29 -13.88
C PRO A 291 3.68 -2.67 -13.97
N LEU A 292 3.26 -3.63 -13.14
CA LEU A 292 1.88 -4.10 -13.11
C LEU A 292 0.90 -3.02 -12.62
N LEU A 293 1.29 -2.25 -11.61
CA LEU A 293 0.53 -1.09 -11.14
C LEU A 293 0.44 0.00 -12.21
N ALA A 294 1.54 0.26 -12.92
CA ALA A 294 1.57 1.25 -13.99
C ALA A 294 0.64 0.85 -15.15
N GLU A 295 0.71 -0.40 -15.60
CA GLU A 295 -0.19 -0.94 -16.62
C GLU A 295 -1.65 -0.86 -16.19
N HIS A 296 -1.96 -1.21 -14.93
CA HIS A 296 -3.30 -1.12 -14.38
C HIS A 296 -3.84 0.32 -14.41
N PHE A 297 -3.06 1.31 -13.96
CA PHE A 297 -3.49 2.71 -13.94
C PHE A 297 -3.65 3.30 -15.35
N LEU A 298 -2.76 2.94 -16.27
CA LEU A 298 -2.87 3.37 -17.67
C LEU A 298 -4.10 2.75 -18.34
N ALA A 299 -4.36 1.45 -18.16
CA ALA A 299 -5.54 0.78 -18.69
C ALA A 299 -6.85 1.33 -18.09
N ARG A 300 -6.84 1.69 -16.80
CA ARG A 300 -7.98 2.37 -16.18
C ARG A 300 -8.21 3.75 -16.79
N GLY A 301 -7.14 4.53 -16.96
CA GLY A 301 -7.23 5.84 -17.61
C GLY A 301 -7.69 5.76 -19.08
N GLU A 302 -7.32 4.71 -19.81
CA GLU A 302 -7.83 4.43 -21.15
C GLU A 302 -9.34 4.23 -21.14
N ARG A 303 -9.86 3.45 -20.20
CA ARG A 303 -11.32 3.23 -20.05
C ARG A 303 -12.07 4.51 -19.67
N ASP A 304 -11.50 5.30 -18.75
CA ASP A 304 -12.16 6.49 -18.22
C ASP A 304 -12.10 7.69 -19.19
N MET A 305 -11.01 7.84 -19.96
CA MET A 305 -10.72 9.03 -20.79
C MET A 305 -10.64 8.72 -22.29
N GLY A 306 -10.62 7.45 -22.71
CA GLY A 306 -10.41 7.05 -24.11
C GLY A 306 -9.00 7.30 -24.62
N LEU A 307 -8.02 7.57 -23.75
CA LEU A 307 -6.64 7.91 -24.11
C LEU A 307 -5.73 6.71 -23.89
N GLN A 308 -5.37 6.02 -24.97
CA GLN A 308 -4.42 4.91 -24.91
C GLN A 308 -3.00 5.46 -24.79
N ARG A 309 -2.32 5.11 -23.70
CA ARG A 309 -0.92 5.47 -23.43
C ARG A 309 -0.14 4.26 -22.93
N ARG A 310 1.15 4.21 -23.26
CA ARG A 310 2.09 3.18 -22.77
C ARG A 310 3.38 3.85 -22.33
N LEU A 311 4.08 3.25 -21.38
CA LEU A 311 5.43 3.68 -20.99
C LEU A 311 6.45 3.04 -21.93
N SER A 312 7.42 3.83 -22.42
CA SER A 312 8.58 3.26 -23.10
C SER A 312 9.41 2.40 -22.11
N PRO A 313 10.23 1.46 -22.58
CA PRO A 313 11.10 0.67 -21.70
C PRO A 313 12.03 1.53 -20.84
N GLU A 314 12.54 2.63 -21.37
CA GLU A 314 13.41 3.59 -20.68
C GLU A 314 12.61 4.37 -19.63
N ALA A 315 11.38 4.78 -19.93
CA ALA A 315 10.47 5.42 -18.98
C ALA A 315 10.13 4.47 -17.82
N MET A 316 9.84 3.21 -18.11
CA MET A 316 9.57 2.19 -17.10
C MET A 316 10.78 1.96 -16.18
N ALA A 317 12.00 1.98 -16.73
CA ALA A 317 13.21 1.83 -15.91
C ALA A 317 13.33 2.94 -14.86
N ILE A 318 13.02 4.19 -15.22
CA ILE A 318 13.02 5.32 -14.28
C ILE A 318 11.92 5.17 -13.23
N VAL A 319 10.72 4.82 -13.66
CA VAL A 319 9.58 4.61 -12.75
C VAL A 319 9.88 3.51 -11.72
N ARG A 320 10.60 2.45 -12.11
CA ARG A 320 11.05 1.39 -11.20
C ARG A 320 12.15 1.82 -10.24
N ALA A 321 13.05 2.69 -10.68
CA ALA A 321 14.19 3.16 -9.88
C ALA A 321 13.83 4.28 -8.90
N TYR A 322 12.68 4.93 -9.06
CA TYR A 322 12.27 6.03 -8.20
C TYR A 322 11.84 5.54 -6.80
N PRO A 323 12.17 6.25 -5.70
CA PRO A 323 11.93 5.77 -4.33
C PRO A 323 10.47 5.87 -3.85
N TRP A 324 9.60 6.56 -4.55
CA TRP A 324 8.16 6.70 -4.29
C TRP A 324 7.80 7.05 -2.83
N PRO A 325 8.21 8.20 -2.30
CA PRO A 325 7.88 8.60 -0.93
C PRO A 325 6.37 8.72 -0.67
N GLY A 326 5.57 8.96 -1.70
CA GLY A 326 4.09 8.94 -1.63
C GLY A 326 3.49 7.62 -2.10
N ASN A 327 4.30 6.57 -2.24
CA ASN A 327 3.91 5.21 -2.58
C ASN A 327 3.00 5.12 -3.83
N VAL A 328 1.99 4.25 -3.80
CA VAL A 328 1.07 3.99 -4.93
C VAL A 328 0.26 5.24 -5.30
N ARG A 329 -0.12 6.06 -4.32
CA ARG A 329 -0.86 7.31 -4.57
C ARG A 329 -0.03 8.29 -5.42
N GLN A 330 1.26 8.38 -5.18
CA GLN A 330 2.15 9.22 -5.98
C GLN A 330 2.32 8.67 -7.40
N LEU A 331 2.50 7.36 -7.55
CA LEU A 331 2.58 6.69 -8.84
C LEU A 331 1.30 6.90 -9.66
N GLU A 332 0.14 6.67 -9.06
CA GLU A 332 -1.17 6.89 -9.69
C GLU A 332 -1.34 8.33 -10.16
N ASN A 333 -1.02 9.31 -9.31
CA ASN A 333 -1.11 10.73 -9.65
C ASN A 333 -0.15 11.13 -10.78
N LEU A 334 1.06 10.58 -10.79
CA LEU A 334 2.02 10.79 -11.88
C LEU A 334 1.45 10.29 -13.21
N LEU A 335 0.96 9.05 -13.23
CA LEU A 335 0.43 8.43 -14.45
C LEU A 335 -0.86 9.11 -14.92
N LYS A 336 -1.76 9.48 -14.02
CA LYS A 336 -2.97 10.27 -14.37
C LYS A 336 -2.61 11.60 -15.02
N ARG A 337 -1.59 12.29 -14.51
CA ARG A 337 -1.11 13.53 -15.12
C ARG A 337 -0.56 13.28 -16.51
N LEU A 338 0.29 12.26 -16.69
CA LEU A 338 0.88 11.90 -17.96
C LEU A 338 -0.14 11.44 -19.01
N LEU A 339 -1.21 10.75 -18.59
CA LEU A 339 -2.33 10.41 -19.49
C LEU A 339 -2.90 11.64 -20.20
N VAL A 340 -2.99 12.77 -19.49
CA VAL A 340 -3.56 14.01 -20.01
C VAL A 340 -2.50 14.88 -20.74
N THR A 341 -1.26 14.89 -20.23
CA THR A 341 -0.24 15.83 -20.70
C THR A 341 0.68 15.27 -21.80
N ALA A 342 0.81 13.94 -21.91
CA ALA A 342 1.62 13.33 -22.96
C ALA A 342 1.01 13.58 -24.35
N THR A 343 1.84 13.99 -25.30
CA THR A 343 1.43 14.29 -26.67
C THR A 343 1.37 13.03 -27.54
N GLU A 344 2.29 12.10 -27.30
CA GLU A 344 2.42 10.87 -28.05
C GLU A 344 1.79 9.67 -27.32
N PRO A 345 1.37 8.61 -28.04
CA PRO A 345 0.86 7.37 -27.42
C PRO A 345 1.87 6.67 -26.51
N GLU A 346 3.16 6.84 -26.78
CA GLU A 346 4.26 6.29 -25.99
C GLU A 346 4.91 7.37 -25.13
N ILE A 347 4.76 7.24 -23.81
CA ILE A 347 5.33 8.17 -22.83
C ILE A 347 6.84 7.93 -22.75
N SER A 348 7.61 8.97 -23.07
CA SER A 348 9.05 8.94 -23.14
C SER A 348 9.72 9.09 -21.78
N LYS A 349 11.03 8.76 -21.72
CA LYS A 349 11.90 9.02 -20.58
C LYS A 349 11.87 10.48 -20.13
N THR A 350 11.96 11.41 -21.07
CA THR A 350 12.00 12.86 -20.80
C THR A 350 10.71 13.38 -20.16
N GLU A 351 9.56 12.88 -20.59
CA GLU A 351 8.27 13.23 -19.98
C GLU A 351 8.16 12.74 -18.54
N ILE A 352 8.65 11.52 -18.25
CA ILE A 352 8.72 10.99 -16.87
C ILE A 352 9.65 11.85 -16.00
N GLU A 353 10.86 12.17 -16.49
CA GLU A 353 11.82 12.99 -15.74
C GLU A 353 11.28 14.38 -15.43
N GLN A 354 10.65 15.03 -16.40
CA GLN A 354 9.98 16.32 -16.22
C GLN A 354 8.81 16.22 -15.21
N ALA A 355 8.01 15.18 -15.35
CA ALA A 355 6.88 14.95 -14.47
C ALA A 355 7.31 14.63 -13.03
N LEU A 356 8.39 13.88 -12.83
CA LEU A 356 8.97 13.62 -11.51
C LEU A 356 9.66 14.86 -10.93
N GLY A 357 10.39 15.62 -11.74
CA GLY A 357 11.01 16.89 -11.33
C GLY A 357 10.00 17.94 -10.89
N ALA A 358 8.87 18.03 -11.58
CA ALA A 358 7.76 18.90 -11.19
C ALA A 358 6.98 18.38 -9.96
N THR A 359 7.17 17.12 -9.58
CA THR A 359 6.49 16.47 -8.43
C THR A 359 7.36 16.45 -7.18
N GLN A 360 8.63 16.90 -7.26
CA GLN A 360 9.30 17.24 -6.02
C GLN A 360 8.46 18.32 -5.36
N PRO A 361 7.82 18.05 -4.21
CA PRO A 361 7.23 19.14 -3.45
C PRO A 361 8.40 20.10 -3.20
N VAL A 362 8.24 21.35 -3.59
CA VAL A 362 8.88 22.41 -2.84
C VAL A 362 8.57 22.03 -1.41
N GLN A 363 9.57 21.56 -0.69
CA GLN A 363 9.45 21.38 0.75
C GLN A 363 9.18 22.77 1.32
N ILE A 364 7.92 23.19 1.24
CA ILE A 364 7.38 24.12 2.21
C ILE A 364 7.41 23.27 3.48
N SER A 365 8.51 23.39 4.20
CA SER A 365 8.62 22.97 5.58
C SER A 365 7.50 23.70 6.31
N ARG A 366 6.29 23.08 6.37
CA ARG A 366 5.35 23.43 7.42
C ARG A 366 6.06 23.07 8.70
N ALA A 367 6.52 24.08 9.38
CA ALA A 367 6.99 24.02 10.74
C ALA A 367 5.91 23.32 11.58
N GLY A 368 6.21 22.11 12.00
CA GLY A 368 5.35 21.28 12.83
C GLY A 368 6.13 20.05 13.23
N GLY A 369 7.12 20.20 14.10
CA GLY A 369 7.94 19.11 14.63
C GLY A 369 9.38 19.58 14.83
N MET A 370 9.63 20.28 15.94
CA MET A 370 10.98 20.51 16.46
C MET A 370 11.56 19.18 16.93
N ASP A 371 12.11 18.40 16.01
CA ASP A 371 13.14 17.43 16.34
C ASP A 371 14.49 18.03 15.95
N GLY A 372 15.32 18.21 16.95
CA GLY A 372 16.54 18.98 17.09
C GLY A 372 17.64 18.84 16.05
N GLU A 373 17.38 18.95 14.78
CA GLU A 373 18.45 19.18 13.81
C GLU A 373 18.96 20.62 13.95
N LYS A 374 20.20 20.77 14.42
CA LYS A 374 20.85 22.09 14.54
C LYS A 374 20.89 22.75 13.15
N LEU A 375 20.57 24.04 13.09
CA LEU A 375 20.65 24.84 11.86
C LEU A 375 22.00 24.66 11.14
N SER A 376 23.09 24.51 11.90
CA SER A 376 24.43 24.23 11.38
C SER A 376 24.51 22.92 10.57
N ALA A 377 23.80 21.88 10.96
CA ALA A 377 23.78 20.59 10.24
C ALA A 377 23.03 20.70 8.91
N SER A 378 21.91 21.42 8.89
CA SER A 378 21.16 21.71 7.66
C SER A 378 21.99 22.57 6.70
N VAL A 379 22.63 23.61 7.19
CA VAL A 379 23.54 24.47 6.40
C VAL A 379 24.72 23.67 5.84
N ALA A 380 25.37 22.83 6.66
CA ALA A 380 26.49 21.98 6.22
C ALA A 380 26.08 21.06 5.05
N ARG A 381 24.89 20.45 5.11
CA ARG A 381 24.37 19.56 4.05
C ARG A 381 24.13 20.33 2.74
N HIS A 382 23.60 21.56 2.81
CA HIS A 382 23.38 22.39 1.64
C HIS A 382 24.71 22.87 1.03
N LEU A 383 25.70 23.23 1.85
CA LEU A 383 27.02 23.58 1.40
C LEU A 383 27.74 22.40 0.74
N GLN A 384 27.67 21.21 1.35
CA GLN A 384 28.25 20.00 0.75
C GLN A 384 27.66 19.77 -0.64
N ARG A 385 26.34 19.82 -0.77
CA ARG A 385 25.64 19.63 -2.05
C ARG A 385 26.05 20.71 -3.09
N TYR A 386 26.27 21.96 -2.64
CA TYR A 386 26.75 23.02 -3.52
C TYR A 386 28.15 22.70 -4.09
N PHE A 387 29.05 22.16 -3.25
CA PHE A 387 30.39 21.76 -3.70
C PHE A 387 30.32 20.53 -4.61
N ASP A 388 29.48 19.54 -4.30
CA ASP A 388 29.32 18.32 -5.10
C ASP A 388 28.81 18.60 -6.54
N LEU A 389 27.98 19.62 -6.71
CA LEU A 389 27.49 20.05 -8.05
C LEU A 389 28.60 20.53 -8.99
N HIS A 390 29.80 20.85 -8.48
CA HIS A 390 30.93 21.27 -9.29
C HIS A 390 31.82 20.10 -9.76
N GLY A 391 31.36 18.83 -9.55
CA GLY A 391 31.98 17.66 -10.20
C GLY A 391 33.45 17.42 -9.89
N GLY A 392 33.89 17.74 -8.67
CA GLY A 392 35.28 17.59 -8.23
C GLY A 392 36.19 18.78 -8.55
N GLN A 393 35.69 19.83 -9.20
CA GLN A 393 36.38 21.11 -9.34
C GLN A 393 35.97 22.08 -8.21
N LEU A 394 36.86 22.98 -7.83
CA LEU A 394 36.52 24.00 -6.82
C LEU A 394 35.54 25.02 -7.40
N PRO A 395 34.53 25.46 -6.61
CA PRO A 395 33.65 26.54 -7.02
C PRO A 395 34.42 27.81 -7.37
N PRO A 396 33.87 28.67 -8.24
CA PRO A 396 34.51 29.96 -8.58
C PRO A 396 34.77 30.82 -7.33
N ALA A 397 35.84 31.64 -7.32
CA ALA A 397 36.18 32.51 -6.21
C ALA A 397 35.00 33.38 -5.75
N GLY A 398 34.98 33.79 -4.46
CA GLY A 398 33.88 34.57 -3.89
C GLY A 398 32.73 33.72 -3.32
N VAL A 399 32.97 32.46 -3.01
CA VAL A 399 31.97 31.54 -2.42
C VAL A 399 31.39 32.11 -1.12
N TYR A 400 32.22 32.69 -0.28
CA TYR A 400 31.79 33.28 1.00
C TYR A 400 30.68 34.30 0.83
N ASP A 401 30.89 35.29 -0.04
CA ASP A 401 29.94 36.39 -0.25
C ASP A 401 28.64 35.90 -0.90
N ARG A 402 28.72 34.88 -1.81
CA ARG A 402 27.55 34.28 -2.41
C ARG A 402 26.71 33.55 -1.38
N ILE A 403 27.32 32.70 -0.57
CA ILE A 403 26.58 31.90 0.44
C ILE A 403 26.04 32.81 1.54
N LEU A 404 26.81 33.82 1.96
CA LEU A 404 26.37 34.81 2.94
C LEU A 404 25.13 35.57 2.46
N ARG A 405 25.10 35.97 1.19
CA ARG A 405 23.96 36.64 0.57
C ARG A 405 22.71 35.75 0.56
N GLU A 406 22.86 34.48 0.18
CA GLU A 406 21.76 33.48 0.19
C GLU A 406 21.16 33.23 1.58
N MET A 407 21.95 33.43 2.63
CA MET A 407 21.48 33.30 4.01
C MET A 407 20.93 34.62 4.58
N GLU A 408 21.50 35.75 4.23
CA GLU A 408 21.08 37.07 4.74
C GLU A 408 19.72 37.53 4.20
N ILE A 409 19.45 37.26 2.92
CA ILE A 409 18.18 37.65 2.29
C ILE A 409 16.97 37.06 3.04
N PRO A 410 16.81 35.72 3.18
CA PRO A 410 15.66 35.16 3.86
C PRO A 410 15.63 35.53 5.36
N LEU A 411 16.78 35.66 6.02
CA LEU A 411 16.83 36.05 7.42
C LEU A 411 16.25 37.45 7.64
N ILE A 412 16.65 38.43 6.80
CA ILE A 412 16.18 39.80 6.90
C ILE A 412 14.69 39.89 6.47
N GLU A 413 14.26 39.18 5.44
CA GLU A 413 12.87 39.17 4.99
C GLU A 413 11.93 38.61 6.08
N ILE A 414 12.27 37.47 6.69
CA ILE A 414 11.51 36.86 7.79
C ILE A 414 11.46 37.80 9.01
N ALA A 415 12.58 38.43 9.36
CA ALA A 415 12.64 39.38 10.48
C ALA A 415 11.84 40.66 10.22
N LEU A 416 11.81 41.18 8.98
CA LEU A 416 10.97 42.28 8.56
C LEU A 416 9.47 41.93 8.61
N ASP A 417 9.11 40.75 8.14
CA ASP A 417 7.72 40.24 8.17
C ASP A 417 7.23 40.08 9.63
N ALA A 418 8.04 39.49 10.49
CA ALA A 418 7.76 39.32 11.91
C ALA A 418 7.58 40.65 12.67
N THR A 419 8.27 41.70 12.21
CA THR A 419 8.20 43.06 12.80
C THR A 419 7.24 44.01 12.07
N GLY A 420 6.43 43.46 11.10
CA GLY A 420 5.46 44.23 10.33
C GLY A 420 6.08 45.35 9.47
N GLY A 421 7.29 45.14 8.99
CA GLY A 421 8.04 46.10 8.18
C GLY A 421 8.70 47.24 8.99
N ASN A 422 8.72 47.13 10.32
CA ASN A 422 9.36 48.14 11.18
C ASN A 422 10.90 47.91 11.29
N GLN A 423 11.67 48.66 10.53
CA GLN A 423 13.12 48.51 10.45
C GLN A 423 13.84 48.72 11.78
N ALA A 424 13.33 49.56 12.72
CA ALA A 424 13.94 49.73 14.03
C ALA A 424 13.78 48.45 14.87
N LYS A 425 12.56 47.90 14.98
CA LYS A 425 12.31 46.66 15.70
C LYS A 425 13.00 45.45 15.03
N CYS A 426 13.12 45.44 13.71
CA CYS A 426 13.83 44.42 12.97
C CYS A 426 15.36 44.48 13.27
N ALA A 427 15.96 45.66 13.32
CA ALA A 427 17.35 45.83 13.69
C ALA A 427 17.63 45.36 15.13
N ASP A 428 16.74 45.69 16.06
CA ASP A 428 16.81 45.24 17.46
C ASP A 428 16.66 43.70 17.55
N LEU A 429 15.73 43.11 16.81
CA LEU A 429 15.52 41.65 16.74
C LEU A 429 16.77 40.92 16.20
N LEU A 430 17.37 41.46 15.16
CA LEU A 430 18.58 40.88 14.54
C LEU A 430 19.87 41.21 15.29
N GLY A 431 19.85 42.09 16.32
CA GLY A 431 21.02 42.50 17.08
C GLY A 431 22.01 43.30 16.27
N ILE A 432 21.59 44.03 15.22
CA ILE A 432 22.43 44.86 14.36
C ILE A 432 22.00 46.32 14.40
N ASN A 433 22.93 47.21 14.06
CA ASN A 433 22.63 48.65 14.01
C ASN A 433 21.61 48.92 12.87
N ARG A 434 20.66 49.85 13.12
CA ARG A 434 19.65 50.27 12.16
C ARG A 434 20.23 50.72 10.81
N ASN A 435 21.37 51.42 10.83
CA ASN A 435 22.05 51.87 9.61
C ASN A 435 22.62 50.67 8.82
N THR A 436 23.15 49.67 9.54
CA THR A 436 23.64 48.42 8.95
C THR A 436 22.51 47.66 8.28
N LEU A 437 21.36 47.51 8.96
CA LEU A 437 20.17 46.87 8.37
C LEU A 437 19.70 47.61 7.11
N ARG A 438 19.65 48.95 7.15
CA ARG A 438 19.23 49.79 6.03
C ARG A 438 20.15 49.63 4.82
N LYS A 439 21.47 49.58 5.05
CA LYS A 439 22.46 49.30 4.01
C LYS A 439 22.25 47.92 3.40
N LYS A 440 22.08 46.89 4.23
CA LYS A 440 21.84 45.51 3.76
C LYS A 440 20.54 45.37 2.98
N ILE A 441 19.44 46.01 3.38
CA ILE A 441 18.17 46.04 2.63
C ILE A 441 18.39 46.64 1.23
N THR A 442 19.20 47.70 1.13
CA THR A 442 19.52 48.35 -0.16
C THR A 442 20.47 47.49 -1.00
N ASP A 443 21.55 46.96 -0.42
CA ASP A 443 22.58 46.17 -1.12
C ASP A 443 22.07 44.82 -1.60
N LEU A 444 21.04 44.27 -0.93
CA LEU A 444 20.41 42.97 -1.24
C LEU A 444 19.08 43.10 -2.00
N ASP A 445 18.66 44.33 -2.33
CA ASP A 445 17.40 44.63 -3.05
C ASP A 445 16.15 44.04 -2.39
N ILE A 446 16.08 44.08 -1.05
CA ILE A 446 14.96 43.47 -0.29
C ILE A 446 13.76 44.44 -0.30
N ARG A 447 12.58 43.93 -0.72
CA ARG A 447 11.35 44.70 -0.76
C ARG A 447 10.70 44.78 0.64
N VAL A 448 10.55 45.98 1.17
CA VAL A 448 9.90 46.22 2.47
C VAL A 448 8.38 46.45 2.26
N THR A 449 7.56 45.43 2.49
CA THR A 449 6.09 45.54 2.46
C THR A 449 5.56 46.00 3.83
N ARG A 450 5.00 47.20 3.93
CA ARG A 450 4.23 47.62 5.12
C ARG A 450 2.81 47.04 5.07
N ARG A 451 2.49 46.06 5.90
CA ARG A 451 1.09 45.70 6.15
C ARG A 451 0.40 46.84 6.89
N ARG A 452 -0.52 47.56 6.22
CA ARG A 452 -1.45 48.46 6.88
C ARG A 452 -2.36 47.59 7.78
N LYS A 453 -2.38 47.86 9.09
CA LYS A 453 -3.46 47.38 9.95
C LYS A 453 -4.78 47.94 9.39
N LEU A 454 -5.63 47.05 8.91
CA LEU A 454 -7.06 47.37 8.79
C LEU A 454 -7.60 47.44 10.23
N MET A 455 -8.07 48.65 10.59
CA MET A 455 -8.88 48.86 11.80
C MET A 455 -10.23 48.18 11.65
#